data_458818140825c5351505f801c4dfffb2
#
_entry.id   458818140825c5351505f801c4dfffb2
#
_cell.length_a   1.000
_cell.length_b   1.000
_cell.length_c   1.000
_cell.angle_alpha   90.00
_cell.angle_beta   90.00
_cell.angle_gamma   90.00
#
_symmetry.space_group_name_H-M   'P 1'
#
loop_
_entity.id
_entity.type
_entity.pdbx_description
1 polymer ?
#
loop_
_entity_poly.entity_id
_entity_poly.type
_entity_poly.pdbx_seq_one_letter_code
_entity_poly.pdbx_strand_id
1 'polypeptide(L)'
;MSEIWDVAAEHVHPLPVTVQPADTDEMGHTNNVVYLGWLERVAWSHSHALGMNMERYRALDAGCVARRHELDYLAPTFAGDELLLGTWIIDNDQRITMWRGYQIIRPSDGKTVMRARTLWVCVDMKRGRPRRQPPEFLAVYKPVGDGSTPA
;
A
#
# COMPACT_ATOMS: atom_id res chain seq x y z
N MET A 1 -15.31 -6.82 18.79
CA MET A 1 -14.53 -7.48 17.75
C MET A 1 -13.08 -7.02 17.79
N SER A 2 -12.17 -7.95 17.79
CA SER A 2 -10.76 -7.59 17.83
C SER A 2 -10.33 -6.89 16.55
N GLU A 3 -9.45 -5.93 16.71
CA GLU A 3 -8.83 -5.26 15.59
C GLU A 3 -7.84 -6.19 14.92
N ILE A 4 -8.05 -6.48 13.64
CA ILE A 4 -7.11 -7.28 12.87
C ILE A 4 -6.07 -6.41 12.17
N TRP A 5 -6.37 -5.13 11.97
CA TRP A 5 -5.45 -4.18 11.35
C TRP A 5 -4.57 -3.50 12.39
N ASP A 6 -3.37 -3.14 11.99
CA ASP A 6 -2.43 -2.43 12.87
C ASP A 6 -2.87 -0.99 13.18
N VAL A 7 -3.78 -0.44 12.36
CA VAL A 7 -4.39 0.86 12.58
C VAL A 7 -5.91 0.69 12.65
N ALA A 8 -6.61 1.74 13.06
CA ALA A 8 -8.08 1.68 13.13
C ALA A 8 -8.66 1.32 11.75
N ALA A 9 -9.63 0.41 11.74
CA ALA A 9 -10.20 -0.12 10.50
C ALA A 9 -10.75 0.98 9.58
N GLU A 10 -11.25 2.06 10.15
CA GLU A 10 -11.78 3.19 9.38
C GLU A 10 -10.72 3.88 8.53
N HIS A 11 -9.43 3.70 8.86
CA HIS A 11 -8.32 4.30 8.13
C HIS A 11 -7.74 3.36 7.07
N VAL A 12 -8.17 2.11 7.03
CA VAL A 12 -7.64 1.10 6.12
C VAL A 12 -8.42 1.10 4.82
N HIS A 13 -7.70 1.20 3.70
CA HIS A 13 -8.31 0.94 2.39
C HIS A 13 -8.09 -0.53 2.07
N PRO A 14 -9.17 -1.35 2.01
CA PRO A 14 -9.04 -2.79 1.79
C PRO A 14 -9.16 -3.16 0.32
N LEU A 15 -8.54 -4.27 -0.05
CA LEU A 15 -8.70 -4.88 -1.37
C LEU A 15 -8.54 -6.40 -1.23
N PRO A 16 -9.58 -7.19 -1.54
CA PRO A 16 -9.46 -8.64 -1.49
C PRO A 16 -8.70 -9.18 -2.68
N VAL A 17 -7.92 -10.23 -2.48
CA VAL A 17 -7.30 -11.00 -3.56
C VAL A 17 -7.40 -12.48 -3.22
N THR A 18 -7.46 -13.32 -4.26
CA THR A 18 -7.36 -14.77 -4.13
C THR A 18 -6.06 -15.19 -4.80
N VAL A 19 -5.26 -15.99 -4.10
CA VAL A 19 -4.00 -16.49 -4.67
C VAL A 19 -4.32 -17.45 -5.80
N GLN A 20 -3.79 -17.17 -6.99
CA GLN A 20 -3.99 -18.02 -8.17
C GLN A 20 -2.86 -19.03 -8.29
N PRO A 21 -3.10 -20.19 -8.94
CA PRO A 21 -2.01 -21.14 -9.19
C PRO A 21 -0.80 -20.51 -9.89
N ALA A 22 -1.05 -19.58 -10.81
CA ALA A 22 0.03 -18.87 -11.53
C ALA A 22 0.86 -17.95 -10.61
N ASP A 23 0.36 -17.62 -9.42
CA ASP A 23 1.07 -16.79 -8.45
C ASP A 23 2.09 -17.60 -7.63
N THR A 24 2.06 -18.92 -7.73
CA THR A 24 2.91 -19.79 -6.90
C THR A 24 4.18 -20.21 -7.62
N ASP A 25 5.22 -20.48 -6.82
CA ASP A 25 6.50 -20.97 -7.31
C ASP A 25 6.55 -22.51 -7.26
N GLU A 26 7.73 -23.07 -7.53
CA GLU A 26 7.93 -24.50 -7.53
C GLU A 26 7.69 -25.15 -6.18
N MET A 27 7.80 -24.38 -5.09
CA MET A 27 7.53 -24.86 -3.74
C MET A 27 6.05 -24.84 -3.37
N GLY A 28 5.19 -24.35 -4.28
CA GLY A 28 3.76 -24.25 -4.02
C GLY A 28 3.36 -23.02 -3.23
N HIS A 29 4.30 -22.19 -2.87
CA HIS A 29 4.05 -20.93 -2.14
C HIS A 29 3.84 -19.79 -3.12
N THR A 30 3.12 -18.75 -2.70
CA THR A 30 3.06 -17.52 -3.48
C THR A 30 4.48 -17.00 -3.69
N ASN A 31 4.82 -16.71 -4.94
CA ASN A 31 6.13 -16.18 -5.30
C ASN A 31 6.35 -14.83 -4.62
N ASN A 32 7.55 -14.61 -4.08
CA ASN A 32 7.88 -13.40 -3.35
C ASN A 32 7.59 -12.12 -4.12
N VAL A 33 7.79 -12.12 -5.45
CA VAL A 33 7.58 -10.92 -6.26
C VAL A 33 6.09 -10.62 -6.48
N VAL A 34 5.22 -11.60 -6.36
CA VAL A 34 3.78 -11.40 -6.52
C VAL A 34 3.23 -10.47 -5.44
N TYR A 35 3.74 -10.59 -4.22
CA TYR A 35 3.32 -9.73 -3.11
C TYR A 35 3.53 -8.26 -3.44
N LEU A 36 4.65 -7.91 -4.03
CA LEU A 36 4.91 -6.51 -4.39
C LEU A 36 3.89 -6.01 -5.42
N GLY A 37 3.52 -6.86 -6.37
CA GLY A 37 2.46 -6.54 -7.32
C GLY A 37 1.12 -6.26 -6.64
N TRP A 38 0.78 -7.03 -5.61
CA TRP A 38 -0.43 -6.80 -4.83
C TRP A 38 -0.37 -5.47 -4.09
N LEU A 39 0.79 -5.12 -3.52
CA LEU A 39 0.96 -3.83 -2.85
C LEU A 39 0.75 -2.67 -3.82
N GLU A 40 1.26 -2.79 -5.04
CA GLU A 40 1.02 -1.84 -6.12
C GLU A 40 -0.48 -1.68 -6.38
N ARG A 41 -1.19 -2.81 -6.49
CA ARG A 41 -2.62 -2.81 -6.78
C ARG A 41 -3.43 -2.11 -5.70
N VAL A 42 -3.17 -2.40 -4.42
CA VAL A 42 -3.92 -1.76 -3.34
C VAL A 42 -3.56 -0.29 -3.20
N ALA A 43 -2.31 0.08 -3.50
CA ALA A 43 -1.91 1.48 -3.49
C ALA A 43 -2.67 2.28 -4.54
N TRP A 44 -2.75 1.77 -5.78
CA TRP A 44 -3.51 2.41 -6.84
C TRP A 44 -5.00 2.44 -6.53
N SER A 45 -5.53 1.34 -5.99
CA SER A 45 -6.94 1.29 -5.58
C SER A 45 -7.26 2.39 -4.57
N HIS A 46 -6.39 2.59 -3.59
CA HIS A 46 -6.56 3.64 -2.59
C HIS A 46 -6.48 5.03 -3.23
N SER A 47 -5.46 5.27 -4.06
CA SER A 47 -5.32 6.56 -4.74
C SER A 47 -6.54 6.87 -5.60
N HIS A 48 -7.07 5.89 -6.33
CA HIS A 48 -8.29 6.07 -7.13
C HIS A 48 -9.49 6.42 -6.25
N ALA A 49 -9.63 5.76 -5.10
CA ALA A 49 -10.70 6.06 -4.16
C ALA A 49 -10.59 7.49 -3.61
N LEU A 50 -9.38 8.02 -3.53
CA LEU A 50 -9.11 9.38 -3.11
C LEU A 50 -9.24 10.41 -4.25
N GLY A 51 -9.57 9.95 -5.45
CA GLY A 51 -9.66 10.81 -6.62
C GLY A 51 -8.34 11.06 -7.34
N MET A 52 -7.30 10.34 -6.96
CA MET A 52 -5.97 10.47 -7.57
C MET A 52 -5.73 9.35 -8.57
N ASN A 53 -6.02 9.59 -9.83
CA ASN A 53 -5.73 8.70 -10.95
C ASN A 53 -4.68 9.35 -11.86
N MET A 54 -4.30 8.67 -12.93
CA MET A 54 -3.28 9.20 -13.85
C MET A 54 -3.70 10.50 -14.51
N GLU A 55 -4.97 10.65 -14.83
CA GLU A 55 -5.47 11.90 -15.40
C GLU A 55 -5.27 13.05 -14.43
N ARG A 56 -5.61 12.82 -13.14
CA ARG A 56 -5.44 13.83 -12.10
C ARG A 56 -3.97 14.17 -11.88
N TYR A 57 -3.10 13.15 -11.87
CA TYR A 57 -1.66 13.37 -11.74
C TYR A 57 -1.12 14.20 -12.89
N ARG A 58 -1.55 13.94 -14.12
CA ARG A 58 -1.12 14.74 -15.28
C ARG A 58 -1.60 16.18 -15.16
N ALA A 59 -2.84 16.38 -14.72
CA ALA A 59 -3.41 17.71 -14.55
C ALA A 59 -2.65 18.52 -13.50
N LEU A 60 -2.17 17.86 -12.44
CA LEU A 60 -1.40 18.51 -11.37
C LEU A 60 0.09 18.61 -11.70
N ASP A 61 0.55 17.93 -12.75
CA ASP A 61 1.97 17.76 -13.06
C ASP A 61 2.73 17.23 -11.85
N ALA A 62 2.14 16.25 -11.16
CA ALA A 62 2.70 15.64 -9.97
C ALA A 62 2.28 14.20 -9.91
N GLY A 63 3.22 13.33 -9.58
CA GLY A 63 2.97 11.91 -9.36
C GLY A 63 3.85 11.42 -8.24
N CYS A 64 3.73 10.13 -7.94
CA CYS A 64 4.55 9.50 -6.91
C CYS A 64 5.33 8.34 -7.50
N VAL A 65 6.62 8.29 -7.20
CA VAL A 65 7.46 7.15 -7.57
C VAL A 65 8.01 6.50 -6.31
N ALA A 66 8.13 5.19 -6.34
CA ALA A 66 8.66 4.44 -5.21
C ALA A 66 10.17 4.64 -5.13
N ARG A 67 10.65 4.98 -3.93
CA ARG A 67 12.07 5.10 -3.65
C ARG A 67 12.58 3.90 -2.87
N ARG A 68 11.73 3.31 -2.02
CA ARG A 68 12.12 2.22 -1.14
C ARG A 68 10.91 1.38 -0.78
N HIS A 69 11.08 0.08 -0.81
CA HIS A 69 10.10 -0.88 -0.29
C HIS A 69 10.75 -1.66 0.84
N GLU A 70 9.99 -1.87 1.93
CA GLU A 70 10.38 -2.75 3.02
C GLU A 70 9.24 -3.75 3.18
N LEU A 71 9.54 -5.03 2.97
CA LEU A 71 8.55 -6.10 3.04
C LEU A 71 9.00 -7.15 4.04
N ASP A 72 8.13 -7.50 4.98
CA ASP A 72 8.34 -8.58 5.93
C ASP A 72 7.37 -9.71 5.61
N TYR A 73 7.92 -10.83 5.15
CA TYR A 73 7.16 -12.04 4.82
C TYR A 73 6.99 -12.85 6.09
N LEU A 74 5.79 -12.83 6.69
CA LEU A 74 5.55 -13.40 8.02
C LEU A 74 4.99 -14.81 7.99
N ALA A 75 4.26 -15.16 6.94
CA ALA A 75 3.71 -16.49 6.75
C ALA A 75 3.50 -16.77 5.26
N PRO A 76 3.67 -18.03 4.83
CA PRO A 76 3.44 -18.35 3.41
C PRO A 76 1.95 -18.35 3.08
N THR A 77 1.66 -18.12 1.80
CA THR A 77 0.32 -18.26 1.26
C THR A 77 0.36 -19.22 0.08
N PHE A 78 -0.80 -19.83 -0.23
CA PHE A 78 -0.92 -20.92 -1.18
C PHE A 78 -2.07 -20.65 -2.14
N ALA A 79 -2.03 -21.29 -3.31
CA ALA A 79 -3.10 -21.19 -4.27
C ALA A 79 -4.45 -21.49 -3.61
N GLY A 80 -5.43 -20.65 -3.87
CA GLY A 80 -6.76 -20.75 -3.27
C GLY A 80 -6.95 -19.96 -1.99
N ASP A 81 -5.87 -19.51 -1.35
CA ASP A 81 -6.00 -18.67 -0.18
C ASP A 81 -6.68 -17.35 -0.53
N GLU A 82 -7.65 -16.98 0.27
CA GLU A 82 -8.28 -15.67 0.17
C GLU A 82 -7.60 -14.73 1.14
N LEU A 83 -7.13 -13.59 0.62
CA LEU A 83 -6.38 -12.62 1.40
C LEU A 83 -7.08 -11.27 1.35
N LEU A 84 -6.87 -10.47 2.37
CA LEU A 84 -7.34 -9.10 2.42
C LEU A 84 -6.12 -8.19 2.54
N LEU A 85 -5.92 -7.38 1.51
CA LEU A 85 -4.87 -6.37 1.49
C LEU A 85 -5.41 -5.11 2.14
N GLY A 86 -4.58 -4.42 2.91
CA GLY A 86 -4.95 -3.13 3.48
C GLY A 86 -3.81 -2.15 3.31
N THR A 87 -4.13 -0.88 3.10
CA THR A 87 -3.14 0.17 3.00
C THR A 87 -3.64 1.47 3.63
N TRP A 88 -2.70 2.29 4.07
CA TRP A 88 -2.93 3.61 4.66
C TRP A 88 -1.66 4.43 4.53
N ILE A 89 -1.76 5.73 4.77
CA ILE A 89 -0.58 6.59 4.79
C ILE A 89 -0.06 6.62 6.23
N ILE A 90 1.20 6.21 6.42
CA ILE A 90 1.83 6.22 7.75
C ILE A 90 2.22 7.64 8.12
N ASP A 91 2.94 8.30 7.23
CA ASP A 91 3.54 9.60 7.49
C ASP A 91 3.68 10.36 6.18
N ASN A 92 3.63 11.67 6.26
CA ASN A 92 3.77 12.56 5.12
C ASN A 92 4.56 13.77 5.60
N ASP A 93 5.75 14.00 5.01
CA ASP A 93 6.59 15.13 5.42
C ASP A 93 6.00 16.48 4.99
N GLN A 94 4.89 16.45 4.25
CA GLN A 94 4.19 17.60 3.70
C GLN A 94 5.04 18.42 2.73
N ARG A 95 6.13 17.83 2.27
CA ARG A 95 7.05 18.46 1.32
C ARG A 95 7.19 17.61 0.08
N ILE A 96 7.92 16.52 0.13
CA ILE A 96 8.28 15.73 -1.05
C ILE A 96 7.94 14.25 -0.86
N THR A 97 7.96 13.73 0.37
CA THR A 97 7.88 12.29 0.60
C THR A 97 6.71 11.89 1.50
N MET A 98 6.27 10.66 1.34
CA MET A 98 5.32 10.03 2.26
C MET A 98 5.59 8.54 2.35
N TRP A 99 5.35 7.98 3.53
CA TRP A 99 5.39 6.54 3.76
C TRP A 99 3.98 5.98 3.70
N ARG A 100 3.82 4.94 2.92
CA ARG A 100 2.58 4.16 2.86
C ARG A 100 2.80 2.85 3.57
N GLY A 101 1.86 2.45 4.44
CA GLY A 101 1.86 1.18 5.12
C GLY A 101 0.93 0.19 4.44
N TYR A 102 1.25 -1.09 4.61
CA TYR A 102 0.45 -2.19 4.09
C TYR A 102 0.40 -3.31 5.12
N GLN A 103 -0.70 -4.02 5.10
CA GLN A 103 -0.84 -5.25 5.86
C GLN A 103 -1.66 -6.22 5.02
N ILE A 104 -1.25 -7.48 5.00
CA ILE A 104 -1.99 -8.52 4.31
C ILE A 104 -2.43 -9.53 5.35
N ILE A 105 -3.73 -9.81 5.39
CA ILE A 105 -4.33 -10.69 6.36
C ILE A 105 -4.96 -11.87 5.62
N ARG A 106 -4.84 -13.06 6.20
CA ARG A 106 -5.59 -14.24 5.76
C ARG A 106 -6.77 -14.41 6.73
N PRO A 107 -8.00 -14.02 6.32
CA PRO A 107 -9.14 -14.08 7.25
C PRO A 107 -9.46 -15.48 7.76
N SER A 108 -9.16 -16.53 6.98
CA SER A 108 -9.51 -17.91 7.38
C SER A 108 -8.85 -18.33 8.69
N ASP A 109 -7.66 -17.81 9.00
CA ASP A 109 -6.97 -18.10 10.27
C ASP A 109 -6.63 -16.84 11.06
N GLY A 110 -7.00 -15.67 10.56
CA GLY A 110 -6.75 -14.39 11.23
C GLY A 110 -5.30 -13.97 11.25
N LYS A 111 -4.43 -14.62 10.49
CA LYS A 111 -3.00 -14.30 10.50
C LYS A 111 -2.67 -13.11 9.62
N THR A 112 -1.79 -12.26 10.12
CA THR A 112 -1.09 -11.29 9.27
C THR A 112 0.02 -12.03 8.55
N VAL A 113 -0.06 -12.11 7.24
CA VAL A 113 0.93 -12.83 6.42
C VAL A 113 2.04 -11.94 5.92
N MET A 114 1.82 -10.63 5.89
CA MET A 114 2.83 -9.66 5.48
C MET A 114 2.56 -8.30 6.12
N ARG A 115 3.64 -7.62 6.46
CA ARG A 115 3.66 -6.19 6.74
C ARG A 115 4.66 -5.54 5.82
N ALA A 116 4.34 -4.36 5.34
CA ALA A 116 5.24 -3.68 4.40
C ALA A 116 5.05 -2.17 4.48
N ARG A 117 6.01 -1.45 3.94
CA ARG A 117 5.87 -0.01 3.72
C ARG A 117 6.68 0.43 2.53
N THR A 118 6.22 1.51 1.89
CA THR A 118 6.88 2.10 0.74
C THR A 118 7.09 3.59 0.99
N LEU A 119 8.31 4.06 0.71
CA LEU A 119 8.60 5.49 0.66
C LEU A 119 8.33 5.98 -0.75
N TRP A 120 7.35 6.86 -0.88
CA TRP A 120 6.97 7.49 -2.13
C TRP A 120 7.57 8.89 -2.20
N VAL A 121 8.06 9.26 -3.36
CA VAL A 121 8.61 10.60 -3.63
C VAL A 121 7.73 11.28 -4.66
N CYS A 122 7.29 12.50 -4.37
CA CYS A 122 6.56 13.31 -5.32
C CYS A 122 7.50 13.82 -6.40
N VAL A 123 7.12 13.65 -7.65
CA VAL A 123 7.92 14.06 -8.81
C VAL A 123 7.04 14.83 -9.79
N ASP A 124 7.67 15.70 -10.61
CA ASP A 124 6.96 16.26 -11.74
C ASP A 124 6.80 15.17 -12.81
N MET A 125 5.69 15.23 -13.55
CA MET A 125 5.36 14.20 -14.54
C MET A 125 6.15 14.32 -15.82
N LYS A 126 6.74 15.47 -16.09
CA LYS A 126 7.44 15.72 -17.36
C LYS A 126 8.88 15.23 -17.31
N ARG A 127 9.58 15.49 -16.20
CA ARG A 127 11.01 15.19 -16.06
C ARG A 127 11.29 14.12 -15.03
N GLY A 128 10.30 13.78 -14.18
CA GLY A 128 10.47 12.81 -13.11
C GLY A 128 11.35 13.30 -11.98
N ARG A 129 11.51 14.60 -11.82
CA ARG A 129 12.33 15.17 -10.75
C ARG A 129 11.51 15.39 -9.50
N PRO A 130 12.11 15.23 -8.31
CA PRO A 130 11.41 15.53 -7.07
C PRO A 130 10.85 16.96 -7.11
N ARG A 131 9.63 17.09 -6.64
CA ARG A 131 8.96 18.38 -6.52
C ARG A 131 8.11 18.39 -5.27
N ARG A 132 7.75 19.57 -4.81
CA ARG A 132 6.89 19.74 -3.67
C ARG A 132 5.50 19.18 -3.99
N GLN A 133 4.92 18.47 -3.04
CA GLN A 133 3.57 17.94 -3.18
C GLN A 133 2.58 19.09 -3.38
N PRO A 134 1.67 18.99 -4.36
CA PRO A 134 0.63 20.00 -4.50
C PRO A 134 -0.34 19.94 -3.31
N PRO A 135 -1.04 21.04 -3.01
CA PRO A 135 -2.01 21.02 -1.89
C PRO A 135 -3.04 19.91 -1.99
N GLU A 136 -3.40 19.53 -3.20
CA GLU A 136 -4.37 18.44 -3.43
C GLU A 136 -3.86 17.11 -2.87
N PHE A 137 -2.56 16.84 -2.96
CA PHE A 137 -1.96 15.64 -2.36
C PHE A 137 -2.06 15.68 -0.83
N LEU A 138 -1.73 16.83 -0.24
CA LEU A 138 -1.79 16.97 1.21
C LEU A 138 -3.21 16.85 1.74
N ALA A 139 -4.19 17.20 0.92
CA ALA A 139 -5.60 17.10 1.31
C ALA A 139 -6.09 15.66 1.38
N VAL A 140 -5.54 14.75 0.58
CA VAL A 140 -6.05 13.37 0.48
C VAL A 140 -5.10 12.32 1.06
N TYR A 141 -3.79 12.51 0.97
CA TYR A 141 -2.80 11.56 1.52
C TYR A 141 -2.49 11.92 2.97
N LYS A 142 -3.47 11.73 3.85
CA LYS A 142 -3.37 12.11 5.25
C LYS A 142 -2.77 10.99 6.09
N PRO A 143 -1.75 11.29 6.89
CA PRO A 143 -1.12 10.26 7.72
C PRO A 143 -2.02 9.83 8.87
N VAL A 144 -1.97 8.56 9.20
CA VAL A 144 -2.70 7.96 10.32
C VAL A 144 -1.77 7.21 11.27
N GLY A 145 -0.47 7.25 11.03
CA GLY A 145 0.51 6.52 11.82
C GLY A 145 0.71 5.10 11.34
N ASP A 146 1.55 4.36 12.03
CA ASP A 146 1.88 2.97 11.68
C ASP A 146 1.30 1.94 12.65
N GLY A 147 0.57 2.41 13.67
CA GLY A 147 0.01 1.55 14.69
C GLY A 147 0.95 1.25 15.84
N SER A 148 2.21 1.68 15.76
CA SER A 148 3.20 1.39 16.78
C SER A 148 3.21 2.42 17.91
N THR A 149 2.68 3.61 17.65
CA THR A 149 2.69 4.71 18.62
C THR A 149 1.28 4.94 19.12
N PRO A 150 1.07 4.96 20.43
CA PRO A 150 -0.24 5.32 20.98
C PRO A 150 -0.63 6.73 20.55
N ALA A 151 -1.90 6.90 20.32
CA ALA A 151 -2.44 8.20 19.95
C ALA A 151 -2.28 9.21 21.09
#